data_8eb7d0e1b85f08ed99a268be462b50ab
#
_entry.id   8eb7d0e1b85f08ed99a268be462b50ab
#
_cell.length_a   1.000
_cell.length_b   1.000
_cell.length_c   1.000
_cell.angle_alpha   90.00
_cell.angle_beta   90.00
_cell.angle_gamma   90.00
#
_symmetry.space_group_name_H-M   'P 1'
#
loop_
_entity.id
_entity.type
_entity.pdbx_description
1 polymer ?
#
loop_
_entity_poly.entity_id
_entity_poly.type
_entity_poly.pdbx_seq_one_letter_code
_entity_poly.pdbx_strand_id
1 'polypeptide(L)'
;MADDGSRLRFSSCERTCGPAAVISVRRARPDDVDFLVELVNHEDVQPFLGGRAGRDRDAIAAEIERSQGNPTSYGRFVIEVDGERAGAMGFEEENRRSRIAHLERLAVHPDYRGHRVSDEAARQLQRHLVRDLGYHRLQLEIYGFNERAQRHAERVGFLREGVRRQAYWRHGGWVDGALFALVRDDLEVPAAIGLLHDYVMVHNECVRSSDWQPLVAWFTDGAQLAFEGVPVGPFDGRDEIAAAYAARPPDDEVVIFETEERGEEVVARYGWLREPGKQAGRMLVTPRDGKIDKLIVTFEED
;
A
#
# COMPACT_ATOMS: atom_id res chain seq x y z
N MET A 1 20.87 14.03 -72.04
CA MET A 1 20.05 13.05 -71.30
C MET A 1 20.52 13.12 -69.88
N ALA A 2 19.78 13.81 -69.05
CA ALA A 2 20.11 14.12 -67.67
C ALA A 2 19.48 13.02 -66.78
N ASP A 3 20.29 12.49 -65.87
CA ASP A 3 19.87 11.59 -64.83
C ASP A 3 19.71 12.47 -63.56
N ASP A 4 18.43 12.59 -63.13
CA ASP A 4 18.01 13.36 -61.96
C ASP A 4 17.90 12.42 -60.75
N GLY A 5 19.02 12.32 -60.02
CA GLY A 5 19.12 11.55 -58.78
C GLY A 5 18.60 12.33 -57.58
N SER A 6 17.31 12.48 -57.39
CA SER A 6 16.71 13.06 -56.18
C SER A 6 16.94 12.14 -54.98
N ARG A 7 17.97 12.41 -54.19
CA ARG A 7 18.19 11.81 -52.87
C ARG A 7 17.23 12.41 -51.87
N LEU A 8 16.25 11.59 -51.46
CA LEU A 8 15.43 11.86 -50.28
C LEU A 8 16.30 11.94 -49.05
N ARG A 9 16.46 13.13 -48.50
CA ARG A 9 17.06 13.38 -47.18
C ARG A 9 16.04 12.95 -46.13
N PHE A 10 16.32 11.86 -45.45
CA PHE A 10 15.63 11.56 -44.17
C PHE A 10 16.08 12.56 -43.15
N SER A 11 15.23 13.53 -42.84
CA SER A 11 15.36 14.39 -41.67
C SER A 11 15.22 13.50 -40.44
N SER A 12 16.34 13.30 -39.73
CA SER A 12 16.34 12.76 -38.37
C SER A 12 15.59 13.74 -37.48
N CYS A 13 14.33 13.43 -37.19
CA CYS A 13 13.58 14.11 -36.14
C CYS A 13 14.29 13.79 -34.80
N GLU A 14 15.13 14.69 -34.36
CA GLU A 14 15.61 14.73 -32.97
C GLU A 14 14.36 14.92 -32.09
N ARG A 15 13.87 13.81 -31.52
CA ARG A 15 12.91 13.88 -30.43
C ARG A 15 13.63 14.52 -29.26
N THR A 16 13.45 15.82 -29.10
CA THR A 16 13.70 16.53 -27.84
C THR A 16 12.98 15.77 -26.75
N CYS A 17 13.74 15.19 -25.84
CA CYS A 17 13.21 14.55 -24.64
C CYS A 17 12.56 15.67 -23.80
N GLY A 18 11.25 15.83 -23.94
CA GLY A 18 10.46 16.68 -23.03
C GLY A 18 10.58 16.16 -21.60
N PRO A 19 10.24 16.94 -20.59
CA PRO A 19 10.25 16.48 -19.21
C PRO A 19 9.46 15.16 -19.11
N ALA A 20 9.99 14.19 -18.36
CA ALA A 20 9.32 12.91 -18.16
C ALA A 20 7.94 13.18 -17.54
N ALA A 21 6.90 12.53 -18.09
CA ALA A 21 5.55 12.67 -17.57
C ALA A 21 5.49 12.34 -16.09
N VAL A 22 4.81 13.17 -15.31
CA VAL A 22 4.65 12.99 -13.86
C VAL A 22 3.52 12.00 -13.63
N ILE A 23 3.86 10.83 -13.10
CA ILE A 23 2.89 9.80 -12.73
C ILE A 23 2.62 9.91 -11.23
N SER A 24 1.35 10.01 -10.84
CA SER A 24 0.93 10.02 -9.45
C SER A 24 -0.21 9.04 -9.20
N VAL A 25 -0.29 8.57 -7.96
CA VAL A 25 -1.37 7.69 -7.49
C VAL A 25 -2.02 8.36 -6.30
N ARG A 26 -3.31 8.60 -6.39
CA ARG A 26 -4.10 9.15 -5.29
C ARG A 26 -5.35 8.32 -5.01
N ARG A 27 -5.84 8.41 -3.79
CA ARG A 27 -7.11 7.79 -3.44
C ARG A 27 -8.25 8.38 -4.27
N ALA A 28 -9.15 7.51 -4.74
CA ALA A 28 -10.30 7.91 -5.53
C ALA A 28 -11.27 8.78 -4.72
N ARG A 29 -11.92 9.72 -5.41
CA ARG A 29 -12.88 10.68 -4.86
C ARG A 29 -14.23 10.51 -5.57
N PRO A 30 -15.34 11.08 -5.04
CA PRO A 30 -16.65 10.99 -5.67
C PRO A 30 -16.69 11.45 -7.14
N ASP A 31 -15.89 12.45 -7.50
CA ASP A 31 -15.79 12.99 -8.89
C ASP A 31 -15.05 12.05 -9.85
N ASP A 32 -14.48 10.97 -9.37
CA ASP A 32 -13.82 9.98 -10.22
C ASP A 32 -14.77 8.88 -10.69
N VAL A 33 -16.02 8.85 -10.19
CA VAL A 33 -16.98 7.77 -10.47
C VAL A 33 -17.16 7.56 -11.97
N ASP A 34 -17.40 8.62 -12.74
CA ASP A 34 -17.67 8.53 -14.18
C ASP A 34 -16.47 7.98 -14.95
N PHE A 35 -15.28 8.47 -14.64
CA PHE A 35 -14.04 7.96 -15.22
C PHE A 35 -13.83 6.48 -14.88
N LEU A 36 -14.06 6.07 -13.63
CA LEU A 36 -13.88 4.68 -13.22
C LEU A 36 -14.90 3.75 -13.87
N VAL A 37 -16.16 4.20 -14.04
CA VAL A 37 -17.18 3.44 -14.77
C VAL A 37 -16.78 3.26 -16.24
N GLU A 38 -16.32 4.33 -16.90
CA GLU A 38 -15.81 4.27 -18.27
C GLU A 38 -14.64 3.30 -18.38
N LEU A 39 -13.63 3.44 -17.54
CA LEU A 39 -12.42 2.61 -17.55
C LEU A 39 -12.72 1.12 -17.38
N VAL A 40 -13.55 0.74 -16.40
CA VAL A 40 -13.81 -0.70 -16.12
C VAL A 40 -14.70 -1.35 -17.20
N ASN A 41 -15.47 -0.57 -17.95
CA ASN A 41 -16.31 -1.03 -19.04
C ASN A 41 -15.63 -0.90 -20.42
N HIS A 42 -14.44 -0.28 -20.49
CA HIS A 42 -13.72 -0.16 -21.74
C HIS A 42 -13.40 -1.54 -22.34
N GLU A 43 -13.61 -1.72 -23.66
CA GLU A 43 -13.46 -3.01 -24.35
C GLU A 43 -12.09 -3.65 -24.17
N ASP A 44 -11.02 -2.87 -24.10
CA ASP A 44 -9.64 -3.32 -23.88
C ASP A 44 -9.28 -3.56 -22.41
N VAL A 45 -10.16 -3.28 -21.48
CA VAL A 45 -9.93 -3.41 -20.02
C VAL A 45 -10.81 -4.50 -19.43
N GLN A 46 -12.09 -4.48 -19.78
CA GLN A 46 -13.12 -5.35 -19.23
C GLN A 46 -12.79 -6.86 -19.28
N PRO A 47 -12.21 -7.43 -20.36
CA PRO A 47 -11.92 -8.86 -20.43
C PRO A 47 -10.92 -9.37 -19.39
N PHE A 48 -10.08 -8.47 -18.87
CA PHE A 48 -8.98 -8.78 -17.95
C PHE A 48 -9.31 -8.49 -16.48
N LEU A 49 -10.42 -7.78 -16.19
CA LEU A 49 -10.85 -7.50 -14.84
C LEU A 49 -11.60 -8.67 -14.23
N GLY A 50 -11.36 -8.93 -12.93
CA GLY A 50 -12.07 -9.94 -12.16
C GLY A 50 -13.59 -9.68 -12.10
N GLY A 51 -14.39 -10.75 -12.14
CA GLY A 51 -15.85 -10.67 -12.20
C GLY A 51 -16.57 -10.14 -10.96
N ARG A 52 -15.85 -9.83 -9.88
CA ARG A 52 -16.41 -9.28 -8.64
C ARG A 52 -16.46 -7.74 -8.61
N ALA A 53 -15.82 -7.08 -9.57
CA ALA A 53 -15.86 -5.62 -9.62
C ALA A 53 -17.25 -5.16 -10.04
N GLY A 54 -17.87 -4.32 -9.23
CA GLY A 54 -19.03 -3.54 -9.65
C GLY A 54 -18.66 -2.66 -10.84
N ARG A 55 -19.54 -2.58 -11.82
CA ARG A 55 -19.28 -1.86 -13.08
C ARG A 55 -20.28 -0.73 -13.31
N ASP A 56 -21.29 -0.65 -12.50
CA ASP A 56 -22.24 0.45 -12.51
C ASP A 56 -21.79 1.58 -11.58
N ARG A 57 -22.46 2.72 -11.72
CA ARG A 57 -22.15 3.93 -10.97
C ARG A 57 -22.28 3.77 -9.46
N ASP A 58 -23.31 3.08 -9.02
CA ASP A 58 -23.61 2.92 -7.59
C ASP A 58 -22.56 2.01 -6.91
N ALA A 59 -22.19 0.92 -7.57
CA ALA A 59 -21.16 0.02 -7.10
C ALA A 59 -19.78 0.72 -6.99
N ILE A 60 -19.40 1.52 -7.99
CA ILE A 60 -18.14 2.28 -7.97
C ILE A 60 -18.18 3.36 -6.87
N ALA A 61 -19.31 4.06 -6.70
CA ALA A 61 -19.48 5.05 -5.63
C ALA A 61 -19.33 4.41 -4.24
N ALA A 62 -19.94 3.25 -4.02
CA ALA A 62 -19.81 2.49 -2.77
C ALA A 62 -18.37 2.02 -2.50
N GLU A 63 -17.62 1.61 -3.55
CA GLU A 63 -16.20 1.28 -3.42
C GLU A 63 -15.35 2.50 -3.01
N ILE A 64 -15.64 3.68 -3.55
CA ILE A 64 -14.96 4.92 -3.18
C ILE A 64 -15.27 5.28 -1.73
N GLU A 65 -16.53 5.24 -1.33
CA GLU A 65 -16.96 5.51 0.05
C GLU A 65 -16.28 4.54 1.03
N ARG A 66 -16.29 3.24 0.73
CA ARG A 66 -15.58 2.22 1.50
C ARG A 66 -14.08 2.54 1.61
N SER A 67 -13.46 2.98 0.51
CA SER A 67 -12.04 3.34 0.46
C SER A 67 -11.71 4.54 1.35
N GLN A 68 -12.61 5.50 1.47
CA GLN A 68 -12.44 6.67 2.33
C GLN A 68 -12.66 6.32 3.81
N GLY A 69 -13.66 5.50 4.12
CA GLY A 69 -14.00 5.09 5.48
C GLY A 69 -13.04 4.05 6.09
N ASN A 70 -12.30 3.29 5.26
CA ASN A 70 -11.39 2.24 5.71
C ASN A 70 -10.00 2.36 5.06
N PRO A 71 -9.31 3.49 5.23
CA PRO A 71 -8.12 3.82 4.44
C PRO A 71 -6.94 2.86 4.64
N THR A 72 -6.90 2.13 5.74
CA THR A 72 -5.80 1.20 6.06
C THR A 72 -6.06 -0.24 5.63
N SER A 73 -7.32 -0.61 5.34
CA SER A 73 -7.71 -1.98 5.00
C SER A 73 -8.35 -2.13 3.61
N TYR A 74 -8.72 -1.03 2.99
CA TYR A 74 -9.29 -1.02 1.64
C TYR A 74 -8.87 0.24 0.88
N GLY A 75 -8.47 0.09 -0.37
CA GLY A 75 -8.06 1.22 -1.21
C GLY A 75 -8.58 1.13 -2.63
N ARG A 76 -9.20 2.22 -3.08
CA ARG A 76 -9.51 2.48 -4.48
C ARG A 76 -8.73 3.72 -4.91
N PHE A 77 -7.88 3.60 -5.92
CA PHE A 77 -6.97 4.66 -6.35
C PHE A 77 -7.15 4.99 -7.82
N VAL A 78 -6.91 6.26 -8.14
CA VAL A 78 -6.78 6.76 -9.51
C VAL A 78 -5.30 6.97 -9.80
N ILE A 79 -4.87 6.55 -10.98
CA ILE A 79 -3.55 6.83 -11.54
C ILE A 79 -3.69 8.06 -12.41
N GLU A 80 -2.83 9.05 -12.19
CA GLU A 80 -2.80 10.28 -12.99
C GLU A 80 -1.47 10.38 -13.74
N VAL A 81 -1.52 10.97 -14.93
CA VAL A 81 -0.37 11.34 -15.75
C VAL A 81 -0.49 12.83 -16.02
N ASP A 82 0.45 13.64 -15.55
CA ASP A 82 0.44 15.10 -15.63
C ASP A 82 -0.88 15.74 -15.12
N GLY A 83 -1.48 15.11 -14.08
CA GLY A 83 -2.74 15.53 -13.46
C GLY A 83 -4.01 15.01 -14.14
N GLU A 84 -3.90 14.35 -15.30
CA GLU A 84 -5.03 13.75 -16.01
C GLU A 84 -5.26 12.29 -15.57
N ARG A 85 -6.53 11.88 -15.44
CA ARG A 85 -6.93 10.54 -15.04
C ARG A 85 -6.53 9.53 -16.13
N ALA A 86 -5.60 8.63 -15.79
CA ALA A 86 -5.00 7.69 -16.75
C ALA A 86 -5.29 6.21 -16.44
N GLY A 87 -5.74 5.91 -15.21
CA GLY A 87 -5.97 4.53 -14.82
C GLY A 87 -6.49 4.39 -13.40
N ALA A 88 -6.58 3.15 -12.94
CA ALA A 88 -7.03 2.83 -11.61
C ALA A 88 -6.34 1.58 -11.07
N MET A 89 -6.34 1.44 -9.74
CA MET A 89 -5.85 0.27 -9.03
C MET A 89 -6.49 0.22 -7.63
N GLY A 90 -6.34 -0.90 -6.94
CA GLY A 90 -6.86 -1.05 -5.60
C GLY A 90 -6.16 -2.12 -4.79
N PHE A 91 -6.47 -2.15 -3.50
CA PHE A 91 -6.09 -3.23 -2.60
C PHE A 91 -7.20 -3.50 -1.59
N GLU A 92 -7.17 -4.71 -1.03
CA GLU A 92 -7.99 -5.11 0.11
C GLU A 92 -7.13 -5.88 1.11
N GLU A 93 -7.30 -5.60 2.40
CA GLU A 93 -6.68 -6.38 3.46
C GLU A 93 -7.25 -7.80 3.43
N GLU A 94 -6.40 -8.78 3.16
CA GLU A 94 -6.80 -10.18 3.12
C GLU A 94 -6.62 -10.84 4.48
N ASN A 95 -5.54 -10.50 5.18
CA ASN A 95 -5.26 -11.04 6.51
C ASN A 95 -4.59 -9.97 7.39
N ARG A 96 -5.35 -9.46 8.33
CA ARG A 96 -4.87 -8.43 9.26
C ARG A 96 -3.75 -8.94 10.15
N ARG A 97 -3.90 -10.11 10.76
CA ARG A 97 -2.92 -10.66 11.69
C ARG A 97 -1.56 -10.89 11.02
N SER A 98 -1.57 -11.38 9.79
CA SER A 98 -0.36 -11.63 9.01
C SER A 98 0.05 -10.45 8.14
N ARG A 99 -0.66 -9.31 8.21
CA ARG A 99 -0.40 -8.10 7.42
C ARG A 99 -0.29 -8.40 5.93
N ILE A 100 -1.31 -9.08 5.38
CA ILE A 100 -1.38 -9.45 3.96
C ILE A 100 -2.41 -8.56 3.26
N ALA A 101 -2.00 -7.91 2.17
CA ALA A 101 -2.87 -7.18 1.26
C ALA A 101 -2.94 -7.86 -0.10
N HIS A 102 -4.15 -7.95 -0.64
CA HIS A 102 -4.41 -8.38 -2.01
C HIS A 102 -4.53 -7.16 -2.92
N LEU A 103 -3.68 -7.09 -3.97
CA LEU A 103 -3.74 -6.02 -4.96
C LEU A 103 -4.66 -6.44 -6.11
N GLU A 104 -5.47 -5.50 -6.56
CA GLU A 104 -6.48 -5.77 -7.57
C GLU A 104 -6.74 -4.59 -8.50
N ARG A 105 -7.42 -4.89 -9.63
CA ARG A 105 -8.03 -3.88 -10.51
C ARG A 105 -7.06 -2.89 -11.13
N LEU A 106 -5.78 -3.26 -11.28
CA LEU A 106 -4.85 -2.42 -12.03
C LEU A 106 -5.27 -2.36 -13.50
N ALA A 107 -5.66 -1.18 -13.94
CA ALA A 107 -6.01 -0.88 -15.31
C ALA A 107 -5.45 0.49 -15.72
N VAL A 108 -4.86 0.58 -16.90
CA VAL A 108 -4.43 1.84 -17.52
C VAL A 108 -5.23 2.04 -18.79
N HIS A 109 -5.82 3.22 -18.93
CA HIS A 109 -6.59 3.60 -20.12
C HIS A 109 -5.72 3.43 -21.37
N PRO A 110 -6.24 2.92 -22.50
CA PRO A 110 -5.47 2.65 -23.71
C PRO A 110 -4.57 3.80 -24.17
N ASP A 111 -5.06 5.04 -24.09
CA ASP A 111 -4.34 6.25 -24.52
C ASP A 111 -3.06 6.54 -23.75
N TYR A 112 -2.95 6.00 -22.52
CA TYR A 112 -1.78 6.18 -21.64
C TYR A 112 -0.86 4.96 -21.58
N ARG A 113 -1.12 3.92 -22.39
CA ARG A 113 -0.29 2.72 -22.44
C ARG A 113 1.06 2.99 -23.14
N GLY A 114 2.05 2.16 -22.83
CA GLY A 114 3.38 2.23 -23.49
C GLY A 114 4.42 3.13 -22.78
N HIS A 115 4.02 3.93 -21.80
CA HIS A 115 4.88 4.89 -21.09
C HIS A 115 5.28 4.44 -19.68
N ARG A 116 5.21 3.13 -19.38
CA ARG A 116 5.48 2.54 -18.05
C ARG A 116 4.62 3.10 -16.90
N VAL A 117 3.46 3.67 -17.23
CA VAL A 117 2.53 4.23 -16.25
C VAL A 117 2.17 3.21 -15.18
N SER A 118 1.84 1.98 -15.60
CA SER A 118 1.52 0.89 -14.66
C SER A 118 2.69 0.50 -13.75
N ASP A 119 3.94 0.58 -14.25
CA ASP A 119 5.12 0.19 -13.48
C ASP A 119 5.37 1.18 -12.34
N GLU A 120 5.32 2.48 -12.63
CA GLU A 120 5.52 3.52 -11.62
C GLU A 120 4.36 3.57 -10.63
N ALA A 121 3.12 3.49 -11.11
CA ALA A 121 1.94 3.44 -10.25
C ALA A 121 1.99 2.23 -9.29
N ALA A 122 2.37 1.04 -9.77
CA ALA A 122 2.50 -0.14 -8.92
C ALA A 122 3.56 0.07 -7.84
N ARG A 123 4.73 0.64 -8.17
CA ARG A 123 5.79 0.92 -7.17
C ARG A 123 5.36 1.95 -6.13
N GLN A 124 4.59 2.97 -6.53
CA GLN A 124 4.05 3.95 -5.56
C GLN A 124 3.09 3.27 -4.59
N LEU A 125 2.17 2.42 -5.08
CA LEU A 125 1.25 1.68 -4.21
C LEU A 125 1.98 0.68 -3.31
N GLN A 126 2.98 -0.05 -3.83
CA GLN A 126 3.82 -0.95 -3.04
C GLN A 126 4.49 -0.22 -1.87
N ARG A 127 5.14 0.93 -2.16
CA ARG A 127 5.75 1.76 -1.12
C ARG A 127 4.73 2.21 -0.09
N HIS A 128 3.59 2.71 -0.51
CA HIS A 128 2.52 3.13 0.39
C HIS A 128 2.05 1.98 1.29
N LEU A 129 1.76 0.82 0.73
CA LEU A 129 1.24 -0.31 1.50
C LEU A 129 2.28 -0.88 2.48
N VAL A 130 3.54 -1.02 2.05
CA VAL A 130 4.57 -1.64 2.87
C VAL A 130 5.22 -0.63 3.83
N ARG A 131 5.56 0.57 3.34
CA ARG A 131 6.25 1.57 4.14
C ARG A 131 5.30 2.34 5.05
N ASP A 132 4.18 2.86 4.53
CA ASP A 132 3.28 3.71 5.31
C ASP A 132 2.31 2.86 6.13
N LEU A 133 1.63 1.87 5.52
CA LEU A 133 0.62 1.07 6.19
C LEU A 133 1.17 -0.18 6.89
N GLY A 134 2.44 -0.56 6.68
CA GLY A 134 3.11 -1.68 7.35
C GLY A 134 2.63 -3.05 6.92
N TYR A 135 2.16 -3.24 5.69
CA TYR A 135 1.91 -4.57 5.17
C TYR A 135 3.21 -5.34 5.01
N HIS A 136 3.24 -6.58 5.50
CA HIS A 136 4.37 -7.47 5.36
C HIS A 136 4.41 -8.16 3.99
N ARG A 137 3.22 -8.46 3.44
CA ARG A 137 3.08 -9.19 2.18
C ARG A 137 2.03 -8.55 1.29
N LEU A 138 2.38 -8.34 0.04
CA LEU A 138 1.48 -7.97 -1.04
C LEU A 138 1.31 -9.15 -1.98
N GLN A 139 0.09 -9.49 -2.34
CA GLN A 139 -0.18 -10.58 -3.27
C GLN A 139 -1.22 -10.19 -4.31
N LEU A 140 -1.19 -10.88 -5.43
CA LEU A 140 -2.15 -10.70 -6.50
C LEU A 140 -2.31 -11.99 -7.30
N GLU A 141 -3.43 -12.11 -8.00
CA GLU A 141 -3.72 -13.23 -8.87
C GLU A 141 -4.06 -12.71 -10.27
N ILE A 142 -3.45 -13.32 -11.27
CA ILE A 142 -3.59 -12.94 -12.69
C ILE A 142 -4.11 -14.14 -13.47
N TYR A 143 -5.12 -13.92 -14.32
CA TYR A 143 -5.57 -14.98 -15.24
C TYR A 143 -4.42 -15.52 -16.09
N GLY A 144 -4.33 -16.84 -16.21
CA GLY A 144 -3.24 -17.52 -16.92
C GLY A 144 -3.03 -17.05 -18.36
N PHE A 145 -4.10 -16.63 -19.04
CA PHE A 145 -4.02 -16.09 -20.40
C PHE A 145 -3.51 -14.64 -20.48
N ASN A 146 -3.43 -13.91 -19.33
CA ASN A 146 -2.99 -12.52 -19.31
C ASN A 146 -1.47 -12.40 -19.10
N GLU A 147 -0.70 -12.88 -20.07
CA GLU A 147 0.78 -12.83 -20.02
C GLU A 147 1.34 -11.42 -19.88
N ARG A 148 0.63 -10.41 -20.42
CA ARG A 148 1.05 -9.01 -20.28
C ARG A 148 1.07 -8.57 -18.82
N ALA A 149 0.02 -8.90 -18.05
CA ALA A 149 -0.05 -8.60 -16.63
C ALA A 149 0.95 -9.43 -15.81
N GLN A 150 1.20 -10.70 -16.18
CA GLN A 150 2.22 -11.53 -15.53
C GLN A 150 3.62 -10.92 -15.70
N ARG A 151 4.02 -10.56 -16.91
CA ARG A 151 5.30 -9.87 -17.17
C ARG A 151 5.40 -8.50 -16.49
N HIS A 152 4.26 -7.80 -16.31
CA HIS A 152 4.22 -6.58 -15.55
C HIS A 152 4.50 -6.84 -14.06
N ALA A 153 3.84 -7.82 -13.45
CA ALA A 153 4.04 -8.19 -12.05
C ALA A 153 5.51 -8.52 -11.76
N GLU A 154 6.15 -9.37 -12.60
CA GLU A 154 7.57 -9.70 -12.47
C GLU A 154 8.47 -8.45 -12.58
N ARG A 155 8.17 -7.56 -13.52
CA ARG A 155 8.95 -6.33 -13.76
C ARG A 155 8.90 -5.33 -12.60
N VAL A 156 7.83 -5.37 -11.81
CA VAL A 156 7.67 -4.51 -10.62
C VAL A 156 7.99 -5.24 -9.31
N GLY A 157 8.66 -6.40 -9.39
CA GLY A 157 9.26 -7.07 -8.26
C GLY A 157 8.46 -8.22 -7.65
N PHE A 158 7.27 -8.55 -8.17
CA PHE A 158 6.54 -9.71 -7.68
C PHE A 158 7.18 -11.01 -8.16
N LEU A 159 7.27 -11.98 -7.26
CA LEU A 159 7.70 -13.35 -7.56
C LEU A 159 6.48 -14.24 -7.81
N ARG A 160 6.58 -15.10 -8.82
CA ARG A 160 5.56 -16.11 -9.09
C ARG A 160 5.68 -17.25 -8.10
N GLU A 161 4.61 -17.54 -7.35
CA GLU A 161 4.61 -18.58 -6.32
C GLU A 161 3.86 -19.85 -6.75
N GLY A 162 2.98 -19.76 -7.74
CA GLY A 162 2.23 -20.93 -8.15
C GLY A 162 1.13 -20.67 -9.16
N VAL A 163 0.28 -21.70 -9.33
CA VAL A 163 -0.87 -21.68 -10.22
C VAL A 163 -2.07 -22.35 -9.54
N ARG A 164 -3.19 -21.66 -9.54
CA ARG A 164 -4.50 -22.23 -9.21
C ARG A 164 -5.08 -22.79 -10.51
N ARG A 165 -5.03 -24.09 -10.66
CA ARG A 165 -5.48 -24.74 -11.88
C ARG A 165 -7.01 -24.64 -12.02
N GLN A 166 -7.48 -24.23 -13.24
CA GLN A 166 -8.90 -24.18 -13.60
C GLN A 166 -9.77 -23.44 -12.56
N ALA A 167 -9.22 -22.32 -12.03
CA ALA A 167 -9.85 -21.60 -10.93
C ALA A 167 -10.99 -20.67 -11.38
N TYR A 168 -11.03 -20.32 -12.68
CA TYR A 168 -11.96 -19.34 -13.20
C TYR A 168 -12.63 -19.79 -14.49
N TRP A 169 -13.92 -19.47 -14.62
CA TRP A 169 -14.64 -19.62 -15.89
C TRP A 169 -14.53 -18.33 -16.70
N ARG A 170 -13.80 -18.35 -17.82
CA ARG A 170 -13.59 -17.20 -18.71
C ARG A 170 -13.58 -17.64 -20.18
N HIS A 171 -14.11 -16.78 -21.05
CA HIS A 171 -14.10 -17.01 -22.50
C HIS A 171 -14.64 -18.38 -22.92
N GLY A 172 -15.65 -18.89 -22.21
CA GLY A 172 -16.27 -20.18 -22.49
C GLY A 172 -15.48 -21.42 -22.03
N GLY A 173 -14.45 -21.24 -21.16
CA GLY A 173 -13.64 -22.32 -20.60
C GLY A 173 -13.10 -22.05 -19.21
N TRP A 174 -12.56 -23.11 -18.61
CA TRP A 174 -11.81 -23.00 -17.35
C TRP A 174 -10.40 -22.49 -17.62
N VAL A 175 -9.99 -21.48 -16.88
CA VAL A 175 -8.65 -20.88 -16.98
C VAL A 175 -7.95 -20.91 -15.62
N ASP A 176 -6.63 -20.99 -15.66
CA ASP A 176 -5.78 -20.96 -14.48
C ASP A 176 -5.67 -19.53 -13.93
N GLY A 177 -5.35 -19.42 -12.62
CA GLY A 177 -4.89 -18.21 -11.97
C GLY A 177 -3.42 -18.33 -11.60
N ALA A 178 -2.57 -17.42 -12.05
CA ALA A 178 -1.17 -17.34 -11.68
C ALA A 178 -1.04 -16.50 -10.40
N LEU A 179 -0.42 -17.05 -9.37
CA LEU A 179 -0.23 -16.43 -8.06
C LEU A 179 1.12 -15.72 -8.02
N PHE A 180 1.11 -14.48 -7.56
CA PHE A 180 2.29 -13.66 -7.39
C PHE A 180 2.29 -13.00 -6.01
N ALA A 181 3.47 -12.84 -5.43
CA ALA A 181 3.64 -12.12 -4.19
C ALA A 181 4.96 -11.34 -4.15
N LEU A 182 4.99 -10.36 -3.24
CA LEU A 182 6.13 -9.56 -2.87
C LEU A 182 6.08 -9.40 -1.35
N VAL A 183 7.19 -9.58 -0.66
CA VAL A 183 7.30 -9.38 0.79
C VAL A 183 8.07 -8.10 1.12
N ARG A 184 7.91 -7.61 2.35
CA ARG A 184 8.57 -6.39 2.82
C ARG A 184 10.08 -6.40 2.54
N ASP A 185 10.72 -7.55 2.72
CA ASP A 185 12.17 -7.72 2.56
C ASP A 185 12.63 -7.63 1.10
N ASP A 186 11.72 -7.75 0.13
CA ASP A 186 12.01 -7.51 -1.29
C ASP A 186 12.04 -6.01 -1.64
N LEU A 187 11.66 -5.13 -0.69
CA LEU A 187 11.67 -3.68 -0.83
C LEU A 187 12.67 -3.04 0.12
N GLU A 188 13.26 -1.94 -0.30
CA GLU A 188 14.13 -1.13 0.55
C GLU A 188 13.27 -0.32 1.55
N VAL A 189 12.94 -0.93 2.70
CA VAL A 189 12.27 -0.26 3.81
C VAL A 189 13.30 0.14 4.86
N PRO A 190 13.34 1.42 5.28
CA PRO A 190 14.24 1.85 6.35
C PRO A 190 14.06 1.02 7.63
N ALA A 191 15.16 0.63 8.26
CA ALA A 191 15.14 -0.24 9.43
C ALA A 191 14.30 0.31 10.59
N ALA A 192 14.30 1.64 10.80
CA ALA A 192 13.52 2.30 11.83
C ALA A 192 12.00 2.21 11.56
N ILE A 193 11.58 2.30 10.29
CA ILE A 193 10.17 2.09 9.91
C ILE A 193 9.79 0.61 10.09
N GLY A 194 10.67 -0.31 9.69
CA GLY A 194 10.47 -1.74 9.93
C GLY A 194 10.28 -2.06 11.42
N LEU A 195 11.13 -1.50 12.28
CA LEU A 195 11.06 -1.64 13.74
C LEU A 195 9.70 -1.14 14.30
N LEU A 196 9.23 0.05 13.84
CA LEU A 196 7.93 0.57 14.24
C LEU A 196 6.79 -0.39 13.86
N HIS A 197 6.78 -0.89 12.63
CA HIS A 197 5.73 -1.81 12.20
C HIS A 197 5.76 -3.13 12.95
N ASP A 198 6.94 -3.68 13.23
CA ASP A 198 7.09 -4.89 14.03
C ASP A 198 6.63 -4.68 15.48
N TYR A 199 6.97 -3.53 16.07
CA TYR A 199 6.44 -3.13 17.38
C TYR A 199 4.90 -3.08 17.39
N VAL A 200 4.27 -2.46 16.38
CA VAL A 200 2.81 -2.38 16.27
C VAL A 200 2.18 -3.78 16.08
N MET A 201 2.82 -4.67 15.32
CA MET A 201 2.35 -6.05 15.19
C MET A 201 2.35 -6.78 16.54
N VAL A 202 3.43 -6.65 17.30
CA VAL A 202 3.55 -7.28 18.63
C VAL A 202 2.59 -6.63 19.62
N HIS A 203 2.43 -5.30 19.62
CA HIS A 203 1.43 -4.58 20.42
C HIS A 203 0.02 -5.16 20.18
N ASN A 204 -0.39 -5.29 18.93
CA ASN A 204 -1.70 -5.79 18.55
C ASN A 204 -1.89 -7.27 18.93
N GLU A 205 -0.83 -8.09 18.88
CA GLU A 205 -0.88 -9.45 19.40
C GLU A 205 -1.04 -9.48 20.93
N CYS A 206 -0.35 -8.57 21.65
CA CYS A 206 -0.50 -8.43 23.09
C CYS A 206 -1.93 -7.98 23.47
N VAL A 207 -2.56 -7.08 22.72
CA VAL A 207 -3.98 -6.72 22.90
C VAL A 207 -4.88 -7.95 22.80
N ARG A 208 -4.66 -8.81 21.80
CA ARG A 208 -5.47 -10.03 21.58
C ARG A 208 -5.22 -11.12 22.62
N SER A 209 -3.97 -11.28 23.06
CA SER A 209 -3.57 -12.36 23.99
C SER A 209 -3.63 -11.94 25.46
N SER A 210 -3.64 -10.64 25.74
CA SER A 210 -3.47 -10.06 27.07
C SER A 210 -2.11 -10.39 27.72
N ASP A 211 -1.13 -10.85 26.95
CA ASP A 211 0.26 -11.06 27.39
C ASP A 211 1.15 -9.95 26.81
N TRP A 212 1.69 -9.09 27.70
CA TRP A 212 2.49 -7.93 27.33
C TRP A 212 4.00 -8.16 27.42
N GLN A 213 4.45 -9.33 27.89
CA GLN A 213 5.87 -9.64 27.98
C GLN A 213 6.60 -9.60 26.63
N PRO A 214 6.02 -10.09 25.51
CA PRO A 214 6.67 -10.00 24.23
C PRO A 214 6.95 -8.57 23.76
N LEU A 215 6.07 -7.60 24.12
CA LEU A 215 6.25 -6.20 23.73
C LEU A 215 7.42 -5.55 24.43
N VAL A 216 7.60 -5.85 25.73
CA VAL A 216 8.67 -5.27 26.55
C VAL A 216 10.06 -5.59 26.01
N ALA A 217 10.23 -6.74 25.35
CA ALA A 217 11.49 -7.16 24.74
C ALA A 217 11.97 -6.24 23.58
N TRP A 218 11.07 -5.45 23.00
CA TRP A 218 11.38 -4.50 21.93
C TRP A 218 12.04 -3.21 22.40
N PHE A 219 12.04 -2.96 23.70
CA PHE A 219 12.67 -1.79 24.30
C PHE A 219 14.12 -2.08 24.72
N THR A 220 14.98 -1.04 24.67
CA THR A 220 16.32 -1.10 25.28
C THR A 220 16.19 -1.12 26.81
N ASP A 221 17.25 -1.50 27.54
CA ASP A 221 17.21 -1.54 29.02
C ASP A 221 16.93 -0.17 29.64
N GLY A 222 17.43 0.90 29.01
CA GLY A 222 17.25 2.28 29.45
C GLY A 222 16.20 3.06 28.65
N ALA A 223 15.29 2.37 27.97
CA ALA A 223 14.30 3.03 27.12
C ALA A 223 13.36 3.97 27.89
N GLN A 224 12.84 4.97 27.20
CA GLN A 224 11.82 5.86 27.73
C GLN A 224 10.50 5.69 26.97
N LEU A 225 9.40 5.52 27.72
CA LEU A 225 8.04 5.58 27.22
C LEU A 225 7.33 6.78 27.81
N ALA A 226 6.83 7.69 26.95
CA ALA A 226 6.12 8.88 27.38
C ALA A 226 4.78 9.02 26.64
N PHE A 227 3.78 9.53 27.34
CA PHE A 227 2.48 9.88 26.79
C PHE A 227 2.26 11.39 26.96
N GLU A 228 2.09 12.10 25.84
CA GLU A 228 1.84 13.55 25.86
C GLU A 228 0.33 13.83 25.82
N GLY A 229 -0.10 14.86 26.52
CA GLY A 229 -1.52 15.25 26.63
C GLY A 229 -2.30 14.49 27.71
N VAL A 230 -1.69 13.53 28.39
CA VAL A 230 -2.30 12.77 29.48
C VAL A 230 -1.35 12.68 30.69
N PRO A 231 -1.87 12.64 31.94
CA PRO A 231 -1.04 12.60 33.16
C PRO A 231 -0.56 11.16 33.46
N VAL A 232 0.14 10.54 32.50
CA VAL A 232 0.63 9.16 32.59
C VAL A 232 2.10 9.13 32.16
N GLY A 233 2.99 8.61 33.02
CA GLY A 233 4.42 8.54 32.75
C GLY A 233 5.16 9.86 33.00
N PRO A 234 6.35 10.09 32.43
CA PRO A 234 7.09 9.11 31.65
C PRO A 234 7.52 7.88 32.48
N PHE A 235 7.84 6.78 31.77
CA PHE A 235 8.38 5.56 32.35
C PHE A 235 9.81 5.39 31.85
N ASP A 236 10.76 5.27 32.76
CA ASP A 236 12.18 5.18 32.45
C ASP A 236 12.72 3.76 32.77
N GLY A 237 13.24 3.12 31.75
CA GLY A 237 13.74 1.75 31.82
C GLY A 237 12.68 0.69 31.55
N ARG A 238 13.16 -0.45 31.09
CA ARG A 238 12.33 -1.59 30.65
C ARG A 238 11.39 -2.11 31.75
N ASP A 239 11.83 -2.11 32.99
CA ASP A 239 11.05 -2.63 34.12
C ASP A 239 9.85 -1.74 34.45
N GLU A 240 10.01 -0.41 34.39
CA GLU A 240 8.90 0.53 34.58
C GLU A 240 7.90 0.44 33.41
N ILE A 241 8.41 0.30 32.18
CA ILE A 241 7.56 0.10 30.99
C ILE A 241 6.75 -1.20 31.12
N ALA A 242 7.38 -2.29 31.57
CA ALA A 242 6.68 -3.55 31.83
C ALA A 242 5.58 -3.39 32.88
N ALA A 243 5.89 -2.72 33.99
CA ALA A 243 4.92 -2.45 35.04
C ALA A 243 3.76 -1.56 34.55
N ALA A 244 4.01 -0.59 33.68
CA ALA A 244 3.00 0.28 33.09
C ALA A 244 2.00 -0.52 32.24
N TYR A 245 2.49 -1.37 31.34
CA TYR A 245 1.64 -2.24 30.51
C TYR A 245 0.87 -3.27 31.35
N ALA A 246 1.46 -3.81 32.42
CA ALA A 246 0.77 -4.72 33.32
C ALA A 246 -0.36 -4.02 34.12
N ALA A 247 -0.15 -2.77 34.52
CA ALA A 247 -1.11 -2.01 35.32
C ALA A 247 -2.26 -1.42 34.50
N ARG A 248 -1.98 -1.00 33.28
CA ARG A 248 -2.95 -0.35 32.38
C ARG A 248 -2.72 -0.80 30.92
N PRO A 249 -3.06 -2.04 30.59
CA PRO A 249 -2.88 -2.53 29.24
C PRO A 249 -3.80 -1.80 28.27
N PRO A 250 -3.32 -1.44 27.06
CA PRO A 250 -4.18 -0.99 25.97
C PRO A 250 -5.25 -2.04 25.63
N ASP A 251 -6.42 -1.59 25.24
CA ASP A 251 -7.58 -2.45 24.95
C ASP A 251 -8.01 -2.41 23.48
N ASP A 252 -7.27 -1.69 22.62
CA ASP A 252 -7.55 -1.63 21.19
C ASP A 252 -6.26 -1.78 20.36
N GLU A 253 -6.44 -2.30 19.14
CA GLU A 253 -5.34 -2.47 18.19
C GLU A 253 -4.99 -1.15 17.52
N VAL A 254 -3.70 -0.92 17.34
CA VAL A 254 -3.14 0.23 16.63
C VAL A 254 -3.17 -0.05 15.12
N VAL A 255 -3.60 0.95 14.34
CA VAL A 255 -3.45 1.01 12.89
C VAL A 255 -2.61 2.21 12.49
N ILE A 256 -1.64 2.02 11.59
CA ILE A 256 -0.79 3.09 11.08
C ILE A 256 -1.37 3.62 9.77
N PHE A 257 -1.46 4.93 9.63
CA PHE A 257 -1.92 5.63 8.43
C PHE A 257 -0.76 6.08 7.55
N GLU A 258 0.32 6.50 8.17
CA GLU A 258 1.47 7.09 7.47
C GLU A 258 2.71 7.05 8.37
N THR A 259 3.89 6.94 7.76
CA THR A 259 5.18 7.05 8.44
C THR A 259 6.06 8.09 7.76
N GLU A 260 6.82 8.82 8.56
CA GLU A 260 7.79 9.83 8.12
C GLU A 260 9.11 9.64 8.87
N GLU A 261 10.24 9.62 8.15
CA GLU A 261 11.56 9.65 8.78
C GLU A 261 11.96 11.09 9.07
N ARG A 262 12.47 11.33 10.29
CA ARG A 262 13.02 12.61 10.74
C ARG A 262 14.41 12.40 11.35
N GLY A 263 15.42 12.31 10.49
CA GLY A 263 16.77 11.96 10.90
C GLY A 263 16.84 10.51 11.37
N GLU A 264 17.18 10.28 12.63
CA GLU A 264 17.22 8.93 13.23
C GLU A 264 15.86 8.48 13.79
N GLU A 265 14.86 9.36 13.81
CA GLU A 265 13.54 9.11 14.38
C GLU A 265 12.52 8.77 13.30
N VAL A 266 11.48 8.04 13.68
CA VAL A 266 10.31 7.79 12.84
C VAL A 266 9.08 8.35 13.53
N VAL A 267 8.32 9.16 12.80
CA VAL A 267 7.01 9.62 13.22
C VAL A 267 5.95 8.82 12.46
N ALA A 268 5.01 8.23 13.18
CA ALA A 268 3.84 7.58 12.60
C ALA A 268 2.56 8.29 13.01
N ARG A 269 1.65 8.48 12.08
CA ARG A 269 0.25 8.81 12.41
C ARG A 269 -0.50 7.50 12.65
N TYR A 270 -1.21 7.41 13.75
CA TYR A 270 -1.93 6.20 14.12
C TYR A 270 -3.39 6.47 14.49
N GLY A 271 -4.17 5.42 14.47
CA GLY A 271 -5.55 5.38 14.97
C GLY A 271 -5.85 4.06 15.64
N TRP A 272 -7.07 3.92 16.11
CA TRP A 272 -7.58 2.73 16.75
C TRP A 272 -8.40 1.89 15.78
N LEU A 273 -8.30 0.59 15.90
CA LEU A 273 -9.04 -0.32 15.03
C LEU A 273 -10.55 -0.16 15.16
N ARG A 274 -11.05 0.13 16.37
CA ARG A 274 -12.48 0.34 16.62
C ARG A 274 -13.05 1.60 15.99
N GLU A 275 -12.17 2.56 15.62
CA GLU A 275 -12.54 3.82 14.96
C GLU A 275 -11.86 3.93 13.57
N PRO A 276 -12.28 3.12 12.57
CA PRO A 276 -11.64 3.10 11.27
C PRO A 276 -11.62 4.49 10.62
N GLY A 277 -10.46 4.87 10.09
CA GLY A 277 -10.29 6.15 9.38
C GLY A 277 -10.09 7.38 10.28
N LYS A 278 -10.31 7.28 11.61
CA LYS A 278 -10.07 8.38 12.55
C LYS A 278 -8.62 8.31 13.06
N GLN A 279 -7.88 9.38 12.93
CA GLN A 279 -6.55 9.52 13.54
C GLN A 279 -6.73 9.73 15.03
N ALA A 280 -5.95 8.99 15.85
CA ALA A 280 -5.96 9.10 17.30
C ALA A 280 -4.75 9.91 17.82
N GLY A 281 -3.67 9.99 17.04
CA GLY A 281 -2.49 10.72 17.43
C GLY A 281 -1.26 10.37 16.61
N ARG A 282 -0.09 10.57 17.23
CA ARG A 282 1.22 10.27 16.64
C ARG A 282 2.08 9.46 17.59
N MET A 283 2.92 8.63 17.00
CA MET A 283 4.01 7.92 17.68
C MET A 283 5.33 8.46 17.15
N LEU A 284 6.23 8.85 18.04
CA LEU A 284 7.61 9.17 17.73
C LEU A 284 8.49 8.06 18.29
N VAL A 285 9.21 7.37 17.43
CA VAL A 285 10.11 6.27 17.77
C VAL A 285 11.55 6.68 17.50
N THR A 286 12.40 6.60 18.53
CA THR A 286 13.86 6.71 18.39
C THR A 286 14.46 5.32 18.55
N PRO A 287 15.02 4.72 17.49
CA PRO A 287 15.64 3.41 17.56
C PRO A 287 17.07 3.49 18.10
N ARG A 288 17.53 2.42 18.76
CA ARG A 288 18.93 2.16 19.10
C ARG A 288 19.21 0.66 19.11
N ASP A 289 20.23 0.23 18.38
CA ASP A 289 20.66 -1.17 18.30
C ASP A 289 19.53 -2.15 17.92
N GLY A 290 18.67 -1.74 16.99
CA GLY A 290 17.53 -2.55 16.51
C GLY A 290 16.37 -2.66 17.51
N LYS A 291 16.36 -1.82 18.56
CA LYS A 291 15.30 -1.73 19.57
C LYS A 291 14.80 -0.29 19.71
N ILE A 292 13.69 -0.14 20.41
CA ILE A 292 13.13 1.17 20.74
C ILE A 292 13.86 1.72 21.99
N ASP A 293 14.52 2.84 21.80
CA ASP A 293 15.17 3.56 22.89
C ASP A 293 14.25 4.64 23.48
N LYS A 294 13.41 5.23 22.63
CA LYS A 294 12.40 6.18 23.06
C LYS A 294 11.13 6.01 22.26
N LEU A 295 9.99 6.01 22.94
CA LEU A 295 8.67 6.04 22.34
C LEU A 295 7.86 7.15 22.99
N ILE A 296 7.45 8.14 22.20
CA ILE A 296 6.51 9.17 22.61
C ILE A 296 5.19 8.93 21.88
N VAL A 297 4.10 8.84 22.61
CA VAL A 297 2.75 8.72 22.09
C VAL A 297 2.00 10.01 22.39
N THR A 298 1.50 10.69 21.37
CA THR A 298 0.64 11.87 21.52
C THR A 298 -0.79 11.49 21.14
N PHE A 299 -1.76 12.17 21.73
CA PHE A 299 -3.17 12.01 21.40
C PHE A 299 -3.66 13.28 20.72
N GLU A 300 -4.50 13.15 19.69
CA GLU A 300 -5.21 14.31 19.14
C GLU A 300 -6.39 14.63 20.05
N GLU A 301 -6.58 15.92 20.35
CA GLU A 301 -7.78 16.42 21.03
C GLU A 301 -8.96 16.29 20.05
N ASP A 302 -10.12 15.81 20.54
CA ASP A 302 -11.38 15.68 19.79
C ASP A 302 -11.91 17.05 19.31
#